data_1f232163dd315b938def4f1eb901a5cd
#
_entry.id   1f232163dd315b938def4f1eb901a5cd
#
_cell.length_a   1.000
_cell.length_b   1.000
_cell.length_c   1.000
_cell.angle_alpha   90.00
_cell.angle_beta   90.00
_cell.angle_gamma   90.00
#
_symmetry.space_group_name_H-M   'P 1'
#
loop_
_entity.id
_entity.type
_entity.pdbx_description
1 polymer ?
#
loop_
_entity_poly.entity_id
_entity_poly.type
_entity_poly.pdbx_seq_one_letter_code
_entity_poly.pdbx_strand_id
1 'polypeptide(L)'
;MSAGGAFAQLLALGSPDRVLSLVLISTSPAKPVGRPLPPATERYREFLASAEVDWSDQTSVIDYLTGYARMLAGSERPVDGASLRELVRRDVERARNIASSENHGLAAEGEVPSAPLSSISVPTLVIHGTADPMFPLEHGQALADEIPGARLLPLDGAGHGVERADWETIARAVLGHAAQS
;
A
#
# COMPACT_ATOMS: atom_id res chain seq x y z
N MET A 1 0.64 -4.88 -2.71
CA MET A 1 0.85 -3.56 -2.10
C MET A 1 -0.45 -2.77 -2.17
N SER A 2 -0.77 -1.97 -1.15
CA SER A 2 -1.98 -1.13 -1.07
C SER A 2 -3.25 -1.89 -1.45
N ALA A 3 -4.10 -1.39 -2.34
CA ALA A 3 -5.30 -2.09 -2.83
C ALA A 3 -5.02 -3.52 -3.33
N GLY A 4 -3.88 -3.75 -4.02
CA GLY A 4 -3.46 -5.10 -4.42
C GLY A 4 -3.23 -6.04 -3.24
N GLY A 5 -2.86 -5.51 -2.07
CA GLY A 5 -2.75 -6.29 -0.83
C GLY A 5 -4.12 -6.73 -0.30
N ALA A 6 -5.14 -5.88 -0.42
CA ALA A 6 -6.51 -6.26 -0.08
C ALA A 6 -7.03 -7.37 -1.00
N PHE A 7 -6.83 -7.24 -2.32
CA PHE A 7 -7.19 -8.29 -3.28
C PHE A 7 -6.46 -9.61 -3.02
N ALA A 8 -5.18 -9.58 -2.65
CA ALA A 8 -4.42 -10.77 -2.30
C ALA A 8 -4.99 -11.49 -1.07
N GLN A 9 -5.43 -10.75 -0.05
CA GLN A 9 -6.12 -11.31 1.11
C GLN A 9 -7.44 -11.99 0.70
N LEU A 10 -8.26 -11.32 -0.11
CA LEU A 10 -9.52 -11.89 -0.60
C LEU A 10 -9.30 -13.13 -1.45
N LEU A 11 -8.25 -13.15 -2.28
CA LEU A 11 -7.88 -14.32 -3.06
C LEU A 11 -7.47 -15.48 -2.15
N ALA A 12 -6.67 -15.24 -1.12
CA ALA A 12 -6.28 -16.28 -0.17
C ALA A 12 -7.47 -16.85 0.61
N LEU A 13 -8.49 -16.02 0.89
CA LEU A 13 -9.72 -16.47 1.54
C LEU A 13 -10.66 -17.23 0.60
N GLY A 14 -10.78 -16.79 -0.65
CA GLY A 14 -11.73 -17.38 -1.63
C GLY A 14 -11.16 -18.54 -2.43
N SER A 15 -9.84 -18.67 -2.52
CA SER A 15 -9.15 -19.70 -3.31
C SER A 15 -7.82 -20.09 -2.64
N PRO A 16 -7.86 -20.63 -1.40
CA PRO A 16 -6.65 -20.90 -0.60
C PRO A 16 -5.67 -21.83 -1.30
N ASP A 17 -6.15 -22.83 -2.05
CA ASP A 17 -5.30 -23.78 -2.77
C ASP A 17 -4.46 -23.16 -3.90
N ARG A 18 -4.73 -21.90 -4.26
CA ARG A 18 -4.00 -21.17 -5.30
C ARG A 18 -2.94 -20.24 -4.75
N VAL A 19 -2.84 -20.11 -3.45
CA VAL A 19 -1.91 -19.19 -2.78
C VAL A 19 -0.94 -20.01 -1.94
N LEU A 20 0.35 -19.90 -2.20
CA LEU A 20 1.40 -20.59 -1.45
C LEU A 20 1.89 -19.75 -0.28
N SER A 21 1.99 -18.44 -0.47
CA SER A 21 2.39 -17.48 0.58
C SER A 21 1.90 -16.09 0.23
N LEU A 22 1.88 -15.18 1.22
CA LEU A 22 1.49 -13.78 1.06
C LEU A 22 2.63 -12.85 1.46
N VAL A 23 2.82 -11.80 0.66
CA VAL A 23 3.60 -10.61 1.04
C VAL A 23 2.68 -9.40 0.92
N LEU A 24 2.32 -8.82 2.05
CA LEU A 24 1.39 -7.70 2.17
C LEU A 24 2.17 -6.43 2.50
N ILE A 25 2.26 -5.49 1.56
CA ILE A 25 3.05 -4.26 1.71
C ILE A 25 2.11 -3.06 1.77
N SER A 26 2.22 -2.22 2.80
CA SER A 26 1.47 -0.96 2.98
C SER A 26 0.00 -1.14 2.62
N THR A 27 -0.68 -2.04 3.31
CA THR A 27 -2.08 -2.37 3.05
C THR A 27 -2.87 -2.50 4.34
N SER A 28 -4.18 -2.41 4.23
CA SER A 28 -5.12 -2.54 5.34
C SER A 28 -5.80 -3.91 5.31
N PRO A 29 -6.34 -4.38 6.44
CA PRO A 29 -7.25 -5.53 6.48
C PRO A 29 -8.40 -5.39 5.48
N ALA A 30 -8.58 -6.39 4.61
CA ALA A 30 -9.69 -6.44 3.65
C ALA A 30 -11.01 -6.89 4.29
N LYS A 31 -10.99 -7.27 5.56
CA LYS A 31 -12.12 -7.69 6.39
C LYS A 31 -12.13 -6.92 7.69
N PRO A 32 -13.29 -6.73 8.33
CA PRO A 32 -13.35 -6.15 9.66
C PRO A 32 -12.45 -6.91 10.64
N VAL A 33 -11.75 -6.15 11.49
CA VAL A 33 -10.92 -6.66 12.57
C VAL A 33 -11.56 -6.29 13.92
N GLY A 34 -11.21 -6.99 14.97
CA GLY A 34 -11.83 -6.85 16.30
C GLY A 34 -11.58 -5.51 17.02
N ARG A 35 -10.93 -4.55 16.36
CA ARG A 35 -10.61 -3.21 16.90
C ARG A 35 -10.79 -2.11 15.85
N PRO A 36 -11.09 -0.86 16.26
CA PRO A 36 -11.05 0.26 15.35
C PRO A 36 -9.62 0.50 14.87
N LEU A 37 -9.47 0.81 13.58
CA LEU A 37 -8.19 1.23 12.99
C LEU A 37 -8.18 2.74 12.82
N PRO A 38 -7.02 3.40 13.00
CA PRO A 38 -6.92 4.84 12.81
C PRO A 38 -7.24 5.20 11.36
N PRO A 39 -7.91 6.33 11.11
CA PRO A 39 -8.06 6.85 9.77
C PRO A 39 -6.71 7.31 9.21
N ALA A 40 -6.66 7.56 7.91
CA ALA A 40 -5.55 8.26 7.29
C ALA A 40 -5.24 9.58 8.02
N THR A 41 -3.97 9.99 8.03
CA THR A 41 -3.54 11.20 8.73
C THR A 41 -4.31 12.44 8.26
N GLU A 42 -4.46 13.42 9.13
CA GLU A 42 -5.16 14.67 8.80
C GLU A 42 -4.51 15.37 7.59
N ARG A 43 -3.19 15.47 7.59
CA ARG A 43 -2.42 16.06 6.49
C ARG A 43 -2.69 15.37 5.13
N TYR A 44 -2.82 14.04 5.12
CA TYR A 44 -3.15 13.30 3.90
C TYR A 44 -4.59 13.61 3.43
N ARG A 45 -5.53 13.63 4.35
CA ARG A 45 -6.93 13.96 4.07
C ARG A 45 -7.12 15.41 3.58
N GLU A 46 -6.41 16.36 4.19
CA GLU A 46 -6.40 17.76 3.76
C GLU A 46 -5.85 17.91 2.34
N PHE A 47 -4.75 17.22 2.04
CA PHE A 47 -4.21 17.21 0.68
C PHE A 47 -5.24 16.72 -0.33
N LEU A 48 -5.89 15.58 -0.09
CA LEU A 48 -6.90 15.04 -1.00
C LEU A 48 -8.12 15.96 -1.15
N ALA A 49 -8.47 16.69 -0.10
CA ALA A 49 -9.62 17.59 -0.12
C ALA A 49 -9.33 18.93 -0.85
N SER A 50 -8.06 19.35 -0.91
CA SER A 50 -7.66 20.66 -1.46
C SER A 50 -6.91 20.56 -2.78
N ALA A 51 -6.39 19.41 -3.15
CA ALA A 51 -5.62 19.25 -4.37
C ALA A 51 -6.54 19.25 -5.60
N GLU A 52 -6.25 20.15 -6.53
CA GLU A 52 -6.94 20.24 -7.81
C GLU A 52 -6.03 19.75 -8.93
N VAL A 53 -6.61 19.11 -9.94
CA VAL A 53 -5.86 18.62 -11.10
C VAL A 53 -6.68 18.84 -12.38
N ASP A 54 -6.05 19.44 -13.37
CA ASP A 54 -6.56 19.44 -14.75
C ASP A 54 -5.92 18.26 -15.50
N TRP A 55 -6.69 17.20 -15.67
CA TRP A 55 -6.24 15.98 -16.36
C TRP A 55 -5.93 16.20 -17.84
N SER A 56 -6.31 17.32 -18.43
CA SER A 56 -5.99 17.70 -19.81
C SER A 56 -4.66 18.45 -19.94
N ASP A 57 -4.12 18.98 -18.84
CA ASP A 57 -2.83 19.66 -18.78
C ASP A 57 -1.77 18.75 -18.14
N GLN A 58 -0.80 18.32 -18.93
CA GLN A 58 0.29 17.47 -18.47
C GLN A 58 1.08 18.08 -17.30
N THR A 59 1.28 19.39 -17.27
CA THR A 59 1.99 20.07 -16.18
C THR A 59 1.21 19.99 -14.89
N SER A 60 -0.10 20.27 -14.95
CA SER A 60 -1.01 20.13 -13.81
C SER A 60 -1.00 18.70 -13.26
N VAL A 61 -1.04 17.70 -14.14
CA VAL A 61 -0.97 16.28 -13.75
C VAL A 61 0.34 15.94 -13.06
N ILE A 62 1.49 16.39 -13.61
CA ILE A 62 2.80 16.16 -13.00
C ILE A 62 2.89 16.83 -11.63
N ASP A 63 2.39 18.06 -11.48
CA ASP A 63 2.42 18.78 -10.21
C ASP A 63 1.55 18.08 -9.15
N TYR A 64 0.33 17.71 -9.51
CA TYR A 64 -0.57 16.94 -8.65
C TYR A 64 0.04 15.61 -8.19
N LEU A 65 0.49 14.78 -9.13
CA LEU A 65 1.05 13.46 -8.82
C LEU A 65 2.38 13.56 -8.03
N THR A 66 3.18 14.61 -8.26
CA THR A 66 4.38 14.87 -7.46
C THR A 66 4.01 15.23 -6.02
N GLY A 67 3.00 16.08 -5.83
CA GLY A 67 2.45 16.41 -4.52
C GLY A 67 1.90 15.19 -3.80
N TYR A 68 1.13 14.37 -4.50
CA TYR A 68 0.55 13.13 -4.00
C TYR A 68 1.64 12.12 -3.57
N ALA A 69 2.64 11.88 -4.43
CA ALA A 69 3.75 10.97 -4.12
C ALA A 69 4.58 11.48 -2.93
N ARG A 70 4.80 12.80 -2.83
CA ARG A 70 5.47 13.41 -1.66
C ARG A 70 4.65 13.23 -0.38
N MET A 71 3.31 13.33 -0.49
CA MET A 71 2.42 13.08 0.65
C MET A 71 2.52 11.63 1.12
N LEU A 72 2.50 10.69 0.19
CA LEU A 72 2.62 9.26 0.46
C LEU A 72 3.98 8.85 1.05
N ALA A 73 5.05 9.57 0.75
CA ALA A 73 6.37 9.30 1.33
C ALA A 73 6.42 9.51 2.85
N GLY A 74 5.38 10.11 3.44
CA GLY A 74 5.36 10.43 4.87
C GLY A 74 6.15 11.70 5.19
N SER A 75 6.40 11.94 6.47
CA SER A 75 7.05 13.18 6.95
C SER A 75 8.37 12.95 7.67
N GLU A 76 8.77 11.72 7.91
CA GLU A 76 9.94 11.41 8.76
C GLU A 76 11.23 11.26 7.96
N ARG A 77 11.16 11.01 6.65
CA ARG A 77 12.33 10.91 5.78
C ARG A 77 12.41 12.05 4.79
N PRO A 78 13.63 12.51 4.45
CA PRO A 78 13.81 13.53 3.43
C PRO A 78 13.43 12.96 2.05
N VAL A 79 12.67 13.74 1.27
CA VAL A 79 12.29 13.39 -0.10
C VAL A 79 13.09 14.27 -1.06
N ASP A 80 13.85 13.67 -1.97
CA ASP A 80 14.43 14.38 -3.10
C ASP A 80 13.34 14.77 -4.10
N GLY A 81 12.85 15.99 -3.97
CA GLY A 81 11.75 16.49 -4.78
C GLY A 81 12.06 16.58 -6.27
N ALA A 82 13.32 16.76 -6.66
CA ALA A 82 13.72 16.81 -8.07
C ALA A 82 13.66 15.40 -8.70
N SER A 83 14.26 14.41 -8.05
CA SER A 83 14.22 13.02 -8.48
C SER A 83 12.79 12.47 -8.50
N LEU A 84 11.98 12.81 -7.50
CA LEU A 84 10.58 12.41 -7.44
C LEU A 84 9.77 12.99 -8.61
N ARG A 85 9.93 14.29 -8.89
CA ARG A 85 9.25 14.93 -10.02
C ARG A 85 9.64 14.32 -11.36
N GLU A 86 10.93 14.01 -11.54
CA GLU A 86 11.42 13.36 -12.75
C GLU A 86 10.84 11.95 -12.92
N LEU A 87 10.72 11.18 -11.84
CA LEU A 87 10.07 9.87 -11.85
C LEU A 87 8.60 10.00 -12.28
N VAL A 88 7.85 10.91 -11.66
CA VAL A 88 6.45 11.17 -11.99
C VAL A 88 6.30 11.63 -13.45
N ARG A 89 7.16 12.52 -13.93
CA ARG A 89 7.16 12.97 -15.32
C ARG A 89 7.27 11.78 -16.30
N ARG A 90 8.21 10.86 -16.06
CA ARG A 90 8.38 9.66 -16.88
C ARG A 90 7.16 8.75 -16.84
N ASP A 91 6.53 8.62 -15.68
CA ASP A 91 5.31 7.81 -15.54
C ASP A 91 4.15 8.41 -16.33
N VAL A 92 3.97 9.73 -16.28
CA VAL A 92 2.96 10.44 -17.06
C VAL A 92 3.21 10.32 -18.55
N GLU A 93 4.47 10.48 -19.01
CA GLU A 93 4.83 10.41 -20.44
C GLU A 93 4.66 9.01 -21.04
N ARG A 94 4.92 7.95 -20.29
CA ARG A 94 4.76 6.57 -20.76
C ARG A 94 3.33 6.04 -20.66
N ALA A 95 2.49 6.64 -19.83
CA ALA A 95 1.13 6.19 -19.61
C ALA A 95 0.25 6.53 -20.82
N ARG A 96 -0.60 5.59 -21.25
CA ARG A 96 -1.61 5.87 -22.28
C ARG A 96 -2.75 6.76 -21.76
N ASN A 97 -3.11 6.57 -20.50
CA ASN A 97 -4.11 7.36 -19.79
C ASN A 97 -3.77 7.32 -18.29
N ILE A 98 -3.05 8.32 -17.82
CA ILE A 98 -2.62 8.37 -16.42
C ILE A 98 -3.80 8.58 -15.45
N ALA A 99 -4.87 9.25 -15.88
CA ALA A 99 -6.07 9.44 -15.07
C ALA A 99 -6.74 8.11 -14.70
N SER A 100 -6.53 7.05 -15.47
CA SER A 100 -7.05 5.71 -15.16
C SER A 100 -6.41 5.08 -13.93
N SER A 101 -5.32 5.62 -13.39
CA SER A 101 -4.72 5.16 -12.12
C SER A 101 -5.67 5.27 -10.94
N GLU A 102 -6.63 6.19 -10.99
CA GLU A 102 -7.66 6.38 -9.96
C GLU A 102 -8.83 5.37 -10.07
N ASN A 103 -8.94 4.65 -11.20
CA ASN A 103 -10.09 3.77 -11.48
C ASN A 103 -10.17 2.54 -10.58
N HIS A 104 -9.10 2.20 -9.84
CA HIS A 104 -9.17 1.09 -8.88
C HIS A 104 -10.19 1.35 -7.76
N GLY A 105 -10.48 2.62 -7.43
CA GLY A 105 -11.54 3.01 -6.50
C GLY A 105 -12.96 2.83 -7.07
N LEU A 106 -13.09 2.64 -8.39
CA LEU A 106 -14.36 2.42 -9.08
C LEU A 106 -14.64 0.92 -9.31
N ALA A 107 -13.75 0.04 -8.88
CA ALA A 107 -13.94 -1.40 -9.03
C ALA A 107 -15.23 -1.80 -8.31
N ALA A 108 -16.12 -2.49 -9.03
CA ALA A 108 -17.35 -3.01 -8.46
C ALA A 108 -17.03 -3.99 -7.32
N GLU A 109 -17.76 -3.88 -6.23
CA GLU A 109 -17.70 -4.88 -5.17
C GLU A 109 -18.23 -6.21 -5.70
N GLY A 110 -17.32 -7.18 -5.82
CA GLY A 110 -17.69 -8.57 -6.11
C GLY A 110 -18.15 -9.31 -4.84
N GLU A 111 -18.43 -10.60 -4.96
CA GLU A 111 -18.66 -11.44 -3.79
C GLU A 111 -17.39 -11.47 -2.92
N VAL A 112 -17.50 -10.91 -1.72
CA VAL A 112 -16.42 -10.94 -0.74
C VAL A 112 -16.52 -12.24 0.07
N PRO A 113 -15.46 -13.08 0.10
CA PRO A 113 -15.45 -14.29 0.91
C PRO A 113 -15.93 -14.03 2.34
N SER A 114 -16.80 -14.86 2.88
CA SER A 114 -17.34 -14.69 4.24
C SER A 114 -16.31 -15.03 5.35
N ALA A 115 -15.29 -15.80 5.01
CA ALA A 115 -14.26 -16.23 5.95
C ALA A 115 -13.49 -15.04 6.56
N PRO A 116 -13.14 -15.07 7.86
CA PRO A 116 -12.33 -14.06 8.51
C PRO A 116 -10.85 -14.19 8.11
N LEU A 117 -10.04 -13.15 8.38
CA LEU A 117 -8.59 -13.16 8.11
C LEU A 117 -7.86 -14.29 8.85
N SER A 118 -8.36 -14.70 10.01
CA SER A 118 -7.84 -15.84 10.76
C SER A 118 -7.95 -17.21 10.06
N SER A 119 -8.69 -17.27 8.96
CA SER A 119 -8.74 -18.45 8.09
C SER A 119 -7.62 -18.53 7.07
N ILE A 120 -6.81 -17.48 6.92
CA ILE A 120 -5.61 -17.51 6.07
C ILE A 120 -4.57 -18.40 6.76
N SER A 121 -4.23 -19.53 6.13
CA SER A 121 -3.31 -20.53 6.68
C SER A 121 -1.93 -20.52 6.02
N VAL A 122 -1.76 -19.75 4.94
CA VAL A 122 -0.49 -19.67 4.23
C VAL A 122 0.50 -18.75 4.94
N PRO A 123 1.81 -19.02 4.86
CA PRO A 123 2.83 -18.12 5.41
C PRO A 123 2.58 -16.68 4.94
N THR A 124 2.59 -15.73 5.86
CA THR A 124 2.30 -14.33 5.55
C THR A 124 3.36 -13.40 6.12
N LEU A 125 3.90 -12.53 5.27
CA LEU A 125 4.81 -11.45 5.64
C LEU A 125 4.09 -10.11 5.42
N VAL A 126 3.96 -9.32 6.46
CA VAL A 126 3.44 -7.94 6.40
C VAL A 126 4.63 -6.99 6.46
N ILE A 127 4.72 -6.07 5.51
CA ILE A 127 5.74 -5.02 5.46
C ILE A 127 5.02 -3.67 5.51
N HIS A 128 5.37 -2.79 6.46
CA HIS A 128 4.62 -1.56 6.65
C HIS A 128 5.51 -0.42 7.11
N GLY A 129 5.34 0.76 6.50
CA GLY A 129 6.05 1.97 6.88
C GLY A 129 5.52 2.53 8.21
N THR A 130 6.40 2.91 9.15
CA THR A 130 5.98 3.48 10.43
C THR A 130 5.38 4.87 10.32
N ALA A 131 5.66 5.59 9.21
CA ALA A 131 5.13 6.91 8.89
C ALA A 131 4.15 6.89 7.72
N ASP A 132 3.49 5.75 7.45
CA ASP A 132 2.48 5.64 6.39
C ASP A 132 1.29 6.56 6.68
N PRO A 133 1.05 7.59 5.83
CA PRO A 133 0.00 8.56 6.08
C PRO A 133 -1.40 8.08 5.65
N MET A 134 -1.46 7.10 4.75
CA MET A 134 -2.72 6.54 4.25
C MET A 134 -3.26 5.45 5.18
N PHE A 135 -2.39 4.52 5.54
CA PHE A 135 -2.68 3.45 6.49
C PHE A 135 -1.63 3.49 7.61
N PRO A 136 -1.90 4.17 8.73
CA PRO A 136 -1.00 4.15 9.88
C PRO A 136 -0.57 2.73 10.27
N LEU A 137 0.59 2.59 10.93
CA LEU A 137 1.23 1.30 11.23
C LEU A 137 0.29 0.26 11.86
N GLU A 138 -0.72 0.71 12.59
CA GLU A 138 -1.73 -0.13 13.23
C GLU A 138 -2.50 -1.02 12.26
N HIS A 139 -2.59 -0.63 10.98
CA HIS A 139 -3.17 -1.47 9.93
C HIS A 139 -2.29 -2.69 9.64
N GLY A 140 -0.98 -2.50 9.56
CA GLY A 140 -0.01 -3.59 9.42
C GLY A 140 0.03 -4.50 10.65
N GLN A 141 -0.04 -3.91 11.85
CA GLN A 141 -0.14 -4.65 13.11
C GLN A 141 -1.41 -5.50 13.17
N ALA A 142 -2.54 -4.92 12.74
CA ALA A 142 -3.80 -5.66 12.70
C ALA A 142 -3.73 -6.88 11.77
N LEU A 143 -3.10 -6.75 10.59
CA LEU A 143 -2.89 -7.89 9.69
C LEU A 143 -2.02 -8.98 10.34
N ALA A 144 -0.95 -8.59 11.01
CA ALA A 144 -0.06 -9.54 11.67
C ALA A 144 -0.72 -10.24 12.88
N ASP A 145 -1.61 -9.55 13.58
CA ASP A 145 -2.33 -10.09 14.73
C ASP A 145 -3.47 -11.04 14.32
N GLU A 146 -4.18 -10.70 13.21
CA GLU A 146 -5.36 -11.44 12.75
C GLU A 146 -5.02 -12.68 11.91
N ILE A 147 -3.90 -12.66 11.17
CA ILE A 147 -3.48 -13.77 10.31
C ILE A 147 -2.55 -14.70 11.08
N PRO A 148 -2.93 -15.96 11.34
CA PRO A 148 -2.12 -16.88 12.13
C PRO A 148 -0.71 -17.07 11.56
N GLY A 149 0.31 -16.87 12.40
CA GLY A 149 1.71 -17.02 12.00
C GLY A 149 2.27 -15.91 11.09
N ALA A 150 1.49 -14.86 10.83
CA ALA A 150 1.99 -13.70 10.09
C ALA A 150 3.10 -12.97 10.87
N ARG A 151 4.06 -12.43 10.13
CA ARG A 151 5.17 -11.64 10.67
C ARG A 151 5.09 -10.22 10.16
N LEU A 152 5.30 -9.24 11.04
CA LEU A 152 5.38 -7.83 10.68
C LEU A 152 6.85 -7.41 10.55
N LEU A 153 7.18 -6.77 9.43
CA LEU A 153 8.41 -6.01 9.22
C LEU A 153 8.07 -4.52 9.14
N PRO A 154 8.23 -3.76 10.23
CA PRO A 154 8.09 -2.32 10.18
C PRO A 154 9.31 -1.70 9.48
N LEU A 155 9.07 -0.70 8.63
CA LEU A 155 10.11 0.10 7.97
C LEU A 155 10.14 1.46 8.64
N ASP A 156 11.18 1.73 9.42
CA ASP A 156 11.30 2.93 10.23
C ASP A 156 11.32 4.21 9.39
N GLY A 157 10.41 5.16 9.71
CA GLY A 157 10.23 6.42 9.01
C GLY A 157 9.72 6.32 7.57
N ALA A 158 9.51 5.10 7.02
CA ALA A 158 8.97 4.93 5.69
C ALA A 158 7.49 5.30 5.62
N GLY A 159 7.08 5.89 4.49
CA GLY A 159 5.70 6.18 4.17
C GLY A 159 4.96 4.99 3.55
N HIS A 160 3.98 5.31 2.68
CA HIS A 160 3.16 4.31 1.99
C HIS A 160 3.88 3.58 0.84
N GLY A 161 4.91 4.22 0.28
CA GLY A 161 5.68 3.68 -0.84
C GLY A 161 6.83 2.76 -0.41
N VAL A 162 7.42 2.08 -1.40
CA VAL A 162 8.66 1.33 -1.24
C VAL A 162 9.82 2.21 -1.74
N GLU A 163 10.64 2.70 -0.84
CA GLU A 163 11.76 3.56 -1.16
C GLU A 163 13.06 2.77 -1.40
N ARG A 164 13.98 3.37 -2.15
CA ARG A 164 15.27 2.75 -2.46
C ARG A 164 16.06 2.37 -1.21
N ALA A 165 15.95 3.16 -0.15
CA ALA A 165 16.62 2.89 1.13
C ALA A 165 16.18 1.56 1.77
N ASP A 166 14.98 1.08 1.46
CA ASP A 166 14.40 -0.13 2.04
C ASP A 166 14.57 -1.37 1.17
N TRP A 167 15.00 -1.23 -0.10
CA TRP A 167 15.02 -2.32 -1.07
C TRP A 167 15.80 -3.54 -0.59
N GLU A 168 16.97 -3.35 0.00
CA GLU A 168 17.78 -4.47 0.50
C GLU A 168 17.08 -5.21 1.65
N THR A 169 16.51 -4.46 2.59
CA THR A 169 15.77 -4.99 3.73
C THR A 169 14.53 -5.76 3.28
N ILE A 170 13.75 -5.17 2.37
CA ILE A 170 12.56 -5.81 1.78
C ILE A 170 12.96 -7.07 0.99
N ALA A 171 13.95 -6.98 0.11
CA ALA A 171 14.38 -8.11 -0.70
C ALA A 171 14.83 -9.29 0.16
N ARG A 172 15.64 -9.03 1.20
CA ARG A 172 16.10 -10.07 2.14
C ARG A 172 14.91 -10.70 2.88
N ALA A 173 13.97 -9.91 3.34
CA ALA A 173 12.79 -10.40 4.04
C ALA A 173 11.89 -11.25 3.14
N VAL A 174 11.66 -10.81 1.91
CA VAL A 174 10.85 -11.54 0.92
C VAL A 174 11.52 -12.85 0.52
N LEU A 175 12.82 -12.85 0.22
CA LEU A 175 13.56 -14.07 -0.11
C LEU A 175 13.56 -15.07 1.06
N GLY A 176 13.78 -14.59 2.29
CA GLY A 176 13.74 -15.44 3.48
C GLY A 176 12.33 -15.99 3.76
N HIS A 177 11.29 -15.23 3.40
CA HIS A 177 9.90 -15.67 3.52
C HIS A 177 9.56 -16.74 2.47
N ALA A 178 9.92 -16.51 1.21
CA ALA A 178 9.66 -17.44 0.12
C ALA A 178 10.39 -18.78 0.29
N ALA A 179 11.52 -18.80 0.98
CA ALA A 179 12.24 -20.05 1.27
C ALA A 179 11.57 -20.94 2.34
N GLN A 180 10.54 -20.42 3.03
CA GLN A 180 9.78 -21.12 4.08
C GLN A 180 8.38 -21.56 3.60
N SER A 181 8.05 -21.28 2.34
CA SER A 181 6.72 -21.49 1.74
C SER A 181 6.63 -22.79 0.97
#